data_e21a1177239d636b3686eec044799924
#
_entry.id   e21a1177239d636b3686eec044799924
#
_cell.length_a   1.000
_cell.length_b   1.000
_cell.length_c   1.000
_cell.angle_alpha   90.00
_cell.angle_beta   90.00
_cell.angle_gamma   90.00
#
_symmetry.space_group_name_H-M   'P 1'
#
loop_
_entity.id
_entity.type
_entity.pdbx_description
1 polymer ?
#
loop_
_entity_poly.entity_id
_entity_poly.type
_entity_poly.pdbx_seq_one_letter_code
_entity_poly.pdbx_strand_id
1 'polypeptide(L)'
;MLLSRRFFQTLFVVIVSAAMLPSFLSCGSAHRGDEYYVFVSANLQVPYWQTAGAGFTKAAQEMKVRADFLGPQNYDPAAERATFDQAVQKQASGILLGVTDAALLKDGIDHAIAAGIPVITVDSDAPASKRLFFIGTNNYQAGFTGGQRLVKELNGKGNVVVFTMPEQPNLQDRLRGYRDALDRAPNIKITRVVDIQGDPRIAFDTTTQIIGKERDRVDAFVCLEAQSGKEVAYVLSTYNVTGKVVMAMDTDQETLQWIQKGGIAATIAQKPYTMAFVGLQMADNLYHHKPASLDTDWSKNSFAPIPSFVDTGSALIDKSNVDSFLQAKKDLTSGAK
;
A
#
# COMPACT_ATOMS: atom_id res chain seq x y z
N MET A 1 -25.52 -81.15 6.46
CA MET A 1 -26.34 -79.87 6.45
C MET A 1 -25.70 -78.84 7.31
N LEU A 2 -24.41 -78.54 7.11
CA LEU A 2 -23.59 -77.64 7.96
C LEU A 2 -22.59 -76.74 7.16
N LEU A 3 -22.77 -76.65 5.83
CA LEU A 3 -21.83 -75.89 4.94
C LEU A 3 -22.38 -74.57 4.37
N SER A 4 -23.64 -74.18 4.70
CA SER A 4 -24.26 -73.01 4.11
C SER A 4 -24.16 -71.71 4.97
N ARG A 5 -23.85 -71.83 6.27
CA ARG A 5 -23.84 -70.65 7.16
C ARG A 5 -22.52 -69.85 7.19
N ARG A 6 -21.41 -70.49 6.86
CA ARG A 6 -20.09 -69.79 6.85
C ARG A 6 -19.84 -69.01 5.56
N PHE A 7 -20.48 -69.39 4.47
CA PHE A 7 -20.30 -68.66 3.17
C PHE A 7 -21.06 -67.36 3.14
N PHE A 8 -22.18 -67.26 3.86
CA PHE A 8 -22.95 -65.98 3.94
C PHE A 8 -22.36 -64.96 4.90
N GLN A 9 -21.64 -65.38 5.93
CA GLN A 9 -20.96 -64.47 6.86
C GLN A 9 -19.69 -63.85 6.26
N THR A 10 -18.96 -64.55 5.45
CA THR A 10 -17.77 -64.05 4.76
C THR A 10 -18.13 -63.08 3.61
N LEU A 11 -19.24 -63.31 2.93
CA LEU A 11 -19.72 -62.42 1.87
C LEU A 11 -20.23 -61.08 2.42
N PHE A 12 -20.84 -61.06 3.61
CA PHE A 12 -21.37 -59.87 4.26
C PHE A 12 -20.25 -59.00 4.84
N VAL A 13 -19.16 -59.57 5.30
CA VAL A 13 -17.98 -58.84 5.79
C VAL A 13 -17.19 -58.18 4.68
N VAL A 14 -17.11 -58.82 3.48
CA VAL A 14 -16.42 -58.25 2.32
C VAL A 14 -17.22 -57.10 1.70
N ILE A 15 -18.54 -57.14 1.71
CA ILE A 15 -19.40 -56.05 1.17
C ILE A 15 -19.46 -54.84 2.10
N VAL A 16 -19.38 -55.03 3.41
CA VAL A 16 -19.33 -53.88 4.37
C VAL A 16 -17.96 -53.21 4.40
N SER A 17 -16.87 -53.92 4.14
CA SER A 17 -15.52 -53.34 4.04
C SER A 17 -15.27 -52.56 2.75
N ALA A 18 -16.02 -52.84 1.67
CA ALA A 18 -15.93 -52.08 0.42
C ALA A 18 -16.74 -50.74 0.42
N ALA A 19 -17.64 -50.54 1.41
CA ALA A 19 -18.45 -49.35 1.51
C ALA A 19 -17.87 -48.23 2.39
N MET A 20 -16.70 -48.45 3.04
CA MET A 20 -15.94 -47.44 3.76
C MET A 20 -14.62 -47.09 3.05
N LEU A 21 -14.67 -46.82 1.76
CA LEU A 21 -13.71 -45.90 1.16
C LEU A 21 -14.11 -44.51 1.63
N PRO A 22 -13.34 -43.87 2.53
CA PRO A 22 -13.55 -42.49 2.78
C PRO A 22 -13.36 -41.78 1.46
N SER A 23 -14.40 -41.14 1.01
CA SER A 23 -14.30 -40.11 -0.01
C SER A 23 -13.37 -39.02 0.54
N PHE A 24 -12.04 -39.27 0.42
CA PHE A 24 -11.08 -38.17 0.34
C PHE A 24 -11.34 -37.47 -0.99
N LEU A 25 -12.58 -37.00 -1.15
CA LEU A 25 -12.89 -36.00 -2.13
C LEU A 25 -12.12 -34.75 -1.71
N SER A 26 -10.93 -34.65 -2.30
CA SER A 26 -10.45 -33.40 -2.87
C SER A 26 -10.94 -32.18 -2.10
N CYS A 27 -10.12 -31.66 -1.20
CA CYS A 27 -9.98 -30.22 -1.17
C CYS A 27 -9.52 -29.80 -2.58
N GLY A 28 -10.44 -29.83 -3.54
CA GLY A 28 -10.30 -29.14 -4.80
C GLY A 28 -10.06 -27.69 -4.44
N SER A 29 -9.17 -27.04 -5.13
CA SER A 29 -8.99 -25.60 -5.03
C SER A 29 -10.38 -24.98 -5.03
N ALA A 30 -10.70 -24.17 -4.01
CA ALA A 30 -11.96 -23.44 -3.92
C ALA A 30 -12.17 -22.51 -5.15
N HIS A 31 -11.11 -22.34 -5.96
CA HIS A 31 -11.04 -21.45 -7.10
C HIS A 31 -11.38 -22.11 -8.42
N ARG A 32 -12.16 -21.41 -9.23
CA ARG A 32 -12.48 -21.81 -10.61
C ARG A 32 -11.41 -21.23 -11.54
N GLY A 33 -11.17 -21.91 -12.66
CA GLY A 33 -10.14 -21.50 -13.63
C GLY A 33 -10.42 -20.17 -14.37
N ASP A 34 -11.62 -19.59 -14.23
CA ASP A 34 -12.03 -18.31 -14.78
C ASP A 34 -11.86 -17.14 -13.80
N GLU A 35 -11.51 -17.39 -12.55
CA GLU A 35 -11.28 -16.35 -11.56
C GLU A 35 -10.06 -15.50 -11.91
N TYR A 36 -10.27 -14.19 -11.95
CA TYR A 36 -9.28 -13.23 -12.42
C TYR A 36 -9.29 -11.97 -11.57
N TYR A 37 -8.17 -11.68 -10.95
CA TYR A 37 -8.00 -10.50 -10.10
C TYR A 37 -7.07 -9.49 -10.74
N VAL A 38 -7.30 -8.21 -10.47
CA VAL A 38 -6.46 -7.14 -11.00
C VAL A 38 -6.03 -6.23 -9.87
N PHE A 39 -4.76 -5.86 -9.87
CA PHE A 39 -4.28 -4.75 -9.07
C PHE A 39 -3.87 -3.62 -10.02
N VAL A 40 -4.61 -2.52 -9.99
CA VAL A 40 -4.29 -1.29 -10.72
C VAL A 40 -3.53 -0.35 -9.79
N SER A 41 -2.26 -0.10 -10.09
CA SER A 41 -1.38 0.78 -9.31
C SER A 41 -1.27 2.17 -9.92
N ALA A 42 -0.89 3.13 -9.09
CA ALA A 42 -0.68 4.52 -9.50
C ALA A 42 0.54 4.73 -10.42
N ASN A 43 1.55 3.84 -10.32
CA ASN A 43 2.81 3.99 -11.07
C ASN A 43 3.63 2.69 -11.01
N LEU A 44 3.94 2.10 -12.16
CA LEU A 44 4.69 0.83 -12.24
C LEU A 44 6.21 0.99 -12.06
N GLN A 45 6.77 2.18 -12.23
CA GLN A 45 8.22 2.41 -12.15
C GLN A 45 8.73 2.63 -10.72
N VAL A 46 7.87 3.05 -9.80
CA VAL A 46 8.29 3.34 -8.43
C VAL A 46 8.50 2.04 -7.65
N PRO A 47 9.66 1.84 -6.99
CA PRO A 47 9.97 0.62 -6.22
C PRO A 47 8.94 0.26 -5.16
N TYR A 48 8.25 1.25 -4.59
CA TYR A 48 7.11 1.08 -3.69
C TYR A 48 6.02 0.20 -4.32
N TRP A 49 5.56 0.58 -5.53
CA TRP A 49 4.52 -0.15 -6.24
C TRP A 49 4.98 -1.51 -6.75
N GLN A 50 6.26 -1.64 -7.14
CA GLN A 50 6.84 -2.94 -7.48
C GLN A 50 6.82 -3.90 -6.28
N THR A 51 7.08 -3.38 -5.07
CA THR A 51 6.98 -4.16 -3.83
C THR A 51 5.52 -4.57 -3.54
N ALA A 52 4.55 -3.69 -3.77
CA ALA A 52 3.13 -4.02 -3.66
C ALA A 52 2.72 -5.09 -4.69
N GLY A 53 3.13 -4.93 -5.95
CA GLY A 53 2.89 -5.91 -7.01
C GLY A 53 3.48 -7.29 -6.70
N ALA A 54 4.66 -7.36 -6.06
CA ALA A 54 5.25 -8.62 -5.62
C ALA A 54 4.38 -9.31 -4.55
N GLY A 55 3.81 -8.55 -3.59
CA GLY A 55 2.87 -9.08 -2.60
C GLY A 55 1.59 -9.63 -3.23
N PHE A 56 1.02 -8.87 -4.17
CA PHE A 56 -0.16 -9.29 -4.93
C PHE A 56 0.09 -10.58 -5.73
N THR A 57 1.19 -10.62 -6.48
CA THR A 57 1.58 -11.79 -7.26
C THR A 57 1.82 -13.02 -6.38
N LYS A 58 2.45 -12.84 -5.21
CA LYS A 58 2.69 -13.93 -4.27
C LYS A 58 1.39 -14.50 -3.71
N ALA A 59 0.43 -13.65 -3.34
CA ALA A 59 -0.89 -14.09 -2.89
C ALA A 59 -1.61 -14.88 -4.01
N ALA A 60 -1.59 -14.37 -5.26
CA ALA A 60 -2.20 -15.04 -6.40
C ALA A 60 -1.60 -16.44 -6.66
N GLN A 61 -0.27 -16.57 -6.53
CA GLN A 61 0.43 -17.85 -6.67
C GLN A 61 0.01 -18.86 -5.58
N GLU A 62 -0.08 -18.42 -4.32
CA GLU A 62 -0.51 -19.27 -3.21
C GLU A 62 -1.95 -19.71 -3.34
N MET A 63 -2.82 -18.83 -3.79
CA MET A 63 -4.25 -19.09 -4.03
C MET A 63 -4.49 -19.83 -5.35
N LYS A 64 -3.50 -19.87 -6.26
CA LYS A 64 -3.58 -20.47 -7.61
C LYS A 64 -4.67 -19.83 -8.47
N VAL A 65 -4.81 -18.51 -8.39
CA VAL A 65 -5.72 -17.72 -9.20
C VAL A 65 -4.98 -16.92 -10.28
N ARG A 66 -5.70 -16.52 -11.34
CA ARG A 66 -5.17 -15.60 -12.35
C ARG A 66 -5.17 -14.19 -11.78
N ALA A 67 -4.06 -13.48 -11.98
CA ALA A 67 -3.94 -12.13 -11.48
C ALA A 67 -3.00 -11.29 -12.35
N ASP A 68 -3.37 -10.03 -12.62
CA ASP A 68 -2.54 -9.06 -13.34
C ASP A 68 -2.26 -7.84 -12.46
N PHE A 69 -0.99 -7.45 -12.41
CA PHE A 69 -0.56 -6.18 -11.82
C PHE A 69 -0.35 -5.17 -12.95
N LEU A 70 -1.20 -4.16 -13.02
CA LEU A 70 -1.32 -3.20 -14.12
C LEU A 70 -1.25 -1.76 -13.60
N GLY A 71 -1.08 -0.81 -14.52
CA GLY A 71 -1.09 0.62 -14.21
C GLY A 71 -0.29 1.43 -15.23
N PRO A 72 -0.27 2.76 -15.10
CA PRO A 72 0.59 3.61 -15.91
C PRO A 72 2.07 3.42 -15.54
N GLN A 73 2.96 3.65 -16.52
CA GLN A 73 4.40 3.60 -16.29
C GLN A 73 4.88 4.76 -15.39
N ASN A 74 4.25 5.93 -15.52
CA ASN A 74 4.49 7.10 -14.71
C ASN A 74 3.18 7.56 -14.05
N TYR A 75 3.25 8.55 -13.16
CA TYR A 75 2.07 9.13 -12.55
C TYR A 75 1.16 9.76 -13.63
N ASP A 76 0.04 9.12 -13.89
CA ASP A 76 -0.96 9.53 -14.89
C ASP A 76 -2.36 9.06 -14.45
N PRO A 77 -3.13 9.95 -13.80
CA PRO A 77 -4.48 9.60 -13.32
C PRO A 77 -5.45 9.17 -14.43
N ALA A 78 -5.32 9.73 -15.64
CA ALA A 78 -6.20 9.37 -16.75
C ALA A 78 -5.89 7.97 -17.28
N ALA A 79 -4.61 7.61 -17.38
CA ALA A 79 -4.19 6.27 -17.78
C ALA A 79 -4.51 5.23 -16.69
N GLU A 80 -4.43 5.58 -15.40
CA GLU A 80 -4.90 4.72 -14.31
C GLU A 80 -6.40 4.45 -14.43
N ARG A 81 -7.21 5.50 -14.64
CA ARG A 81 -8.66 5.35 -14.85
C ARG A 81 -8.96 4.45 -16.04
N ALA A 82 -8.30 4.63 -17.18
CA ALA A 82 -8.49 3.79 -18.35
C ALA A 82 -8.12 2.33 -18.08
N THR A 83 -7.05 2.07 -17.32
CA THR A 83 -6.63 0.73 -16.91
C THR A 83 -7.67 0.08 -15.99
N PHE A 84 -8.21 0.85 -15.04
CA PHE A 84 -9.28 0.39 -14.16
C PHE A 84 -10.54 0.03 -14.94
N ASP A 85 -10.98 0.91 -15.85
CA ASP A 85 -12.17 0.65 -16.68
C ASP A 85 -12.00 -0.62 -17.55
N GLN A 86 -10.79 -0.90 -18.05
CA GLN A 86 -10.50 -2.15 -18.76
C GLN A 86 -10.62 -3.39 -17.85
N ALA A 87 -10.18 -3.30 -16.58
CA ALA A 87 -10.35 -4.39 -15.62
C ALA A 87 -11.83 -4.66 -15.33
N VAL A 88 -12.65 -3.60 -15.22
CA VAL A 88 -14.10 -3.71 -15.06
C VAL A 88 -14.74 -4.36 -16.29
N GLN A 89 -14.37 -3.92 -17.50
CA GLN A 89 -14.89 -4.51 -18.76
C GLN A 89 -14.54 -5.99 -18.91
N LYS A 90 -13.39 -6.44 -18.42
CA LYS A 90 -12.98 -7.85 -18.39
C LYS A 90 -13.68 -8.64 -17.29
N GLN A 91 -14.58 -8.03 -16.53
CA GLN A 91 -15.33 -8.64 -15.42
C GLN A 91 -14.40 -9.34 -14.42
N ALA A 92 -13.39 -8.61 -13.93
CA ALA A 92 -12.50 -9.10 -12.89
C ALA A 92 -13.30 -9.62 -11.69
N SER A 93 -12.85 -10.70 -11.06
CA SER A 93 -13.44 -11.28 -9.85
C SER A 93 -13.26 -10.37 -8.64
N GLY A 94 -12.25 -9.49 -8.67
CA GLY A 94 -11.99 -8.45 -7.70
C GLY A 94 -10.87 -7.52 -8.17
N ILE A 95 -10.92 -6.26 -7.75
CA ILE A 95 -9.96 -5.24 -8.13
C ILE A 95 -9.37 -4.59 -6.88
N LEU A 96 -8.04 -4.60 -6.78
CA LEU A 96 -7.27 -3.72 -5.92
C LEU A 96 -6.93 -2.46 -6.71
N LEU A 97 -7.06 -1.27 -6.10
CA LEU A 97 -6.87 0.01 -6.77
C LEU A 97 -6.05 0.97 -5.90
N GLY A 98 -4.88 1.36 -6.39
CA GLY A 98 -4.09 2.45 -5.81
C GLY A 98 -4.57 3.77 -6.40
N VAL A 99 -5.18 4.63 -5.59
CA VAL A 99 -5.93 5.80 -6.06
C VAL A 99 -5.02 7.02 -6.23
N THR A 100 -4.84 7.52 -7.46
CA THR A 100 -4.14 8.77 -7.74
C THR A 100 -5.04 10.00 -7.62
N ASP A 101 -6.27 9.89 -8.12
CA ASP A 101 -7.30 10.94 -8.08
C ASP A 101 -8.65 10.32 -7.68
N ALA A 102 -9.05 10.57 -6.45
CA ALA A 102 -10.28 10.00 -5.88
C ALA A 102 -11.55 10.51 -6.58
N ALA A 103 -11.56 11.75 -7.08
CA ALA A 103 -12.71 12.32 -7.77
C ALA A 103 -12.87 11.70 -9.16
N LEU A 104 -11.77 11.56 -9.90
CA LEU A 104 -11.74 10.95 -11.22
C LEU A 104 -12.16 9.47 -11.19
N LEU A 105 -11.76 8.72 -10.17
CA LEU A 105 -11.98 7.27 -10.07
C LEU A 105 -13.35 6.91 -9.46
N LYS A 106 -13.98 7.83 -8.71
CA LYS A 106 -15.21 7.56 -7.95
C LYS A 106 -16.30 6.87 -8.77
N ASP A 107 -16.70 7.46 -9.89
CA ASP A 107 -17.84 6.95 -10.67
C ASP A 107 -17.53 5.57 -11.30
N GLY A 108 -16.27 5.31 -11.65
CA GLY A 108 -15.83 4.00 -12.10
C GLY A 108 -15.88 2.94 -11.00
N ILE A 109 -15.45 3.28 -9.78
CA ILE A 109 -15.55 2.41 -8.62
C ILE A 109 -17.02 2.09 -8.33
N ASP A 110 -17.88 3.10 -8.31
CA ASP A 110 -19.32 2.93 -8.05
C ASP A 110 -19.98 2.03 -9.11
N HIS A 111 -19.59 2.18 -10.38
CA HIS A 111 -20.04 1.33 -11.47
C HIS A 111 -19.56 -0.13 -11.32
N ALA A 112 -18.30 -0.36 -10.99
CA ALA A 112 -17.75 -1.70 -10.75
C ALA A 112 -18.48 -2.42 -9.61
N ILE A 113 -18.71 -1.73 -8.50
CA ILE A 113 -19.47 -2.25 -7.35
C ILE A 113 -20.90 -2.61 -7.75
N ALA A 114 -21.61 -1.74 -8.50
CA ALA A 114 -22.95 -2.00 -9.01
C ALA A 114 -22.99 -3.20 -9.97
N ALA A 115 -21.91 -3.42 -10.73
CA ALA A 115 -21.74 -4.60 -11.58
C ALA A 115 -21.38 -5.88 -10.81
N GLY A 116 -21.26 -5.82 -9.47
CA GLY A 116 -20.96 -6.96 -8.60
C GLY A 116 -19.47 -7.32 -8.52
N ILE A 117 -18.58 -6.41 -8.91
CA ILE A 117 -17.13 -6.56 -8.83
C ILE A 117 -16.64 -5.93 -7.51
N PRO A 118 -16.04 -6.69 -6.58
CA PRO A 118 -15.44 -6.15 -5.37
C PRO A 118 -14.28 -5.20 -5.71
N VAL A 119 -14.31 -3.97 -5.18
CA VAL A 119 -13.22 -2.99 -5.30
C VAL A 119 -12.72 -2.64 -3.90
N ILE A 120 -11.41 -2.81 -3.70
CA ILE A 120 -10.68 -2.46 -2.49
C ILE A 120 -9.63 -1.41 -2.86
N THR A 121 -9.63 -0.27 -2.18
CA THR A 121 -8.58 0.73 -2.36
C THR A 121 -7.34 0.37 -1.54
N VAL A 122 -6.16 0.62 -2.11
CA VAL A 122 -4.85 0.26 -1.52
C VAL A 122 -3.94 1.49 -1.52
N ASP A 123 -3.25 1.74 -0.40
CA ASP A 123 -2.31 2.85 -0.18
C ASP A 123 -2.96 4.23 -0.13
N SER A 124 -3.72 4.59 -1.15
CA SER A 124 -4.52 5.82 -1.21
C SER A 124 -6.00 5.48 -1.40
N ASP A 125 -6.88 6.27 -0.79
CA ASP A 125 -8.30 5.94 -0.66
C ASP A 125 -9.19 6.83 -1.54
N ALA A 126 -10.39 6.32 -1.85
CA ALA A 126 -11.50 7.07 -2.46
C ALA A 126 -12.75 6.99 -1.56
N PRO A 127 -12.75 7.67 -0.40
CA PRO A 127 -13.78 7.46 0.64
C PRO A 127 -15.18 7.94 0.21
N ALA A 128 -15.29 8.78 -0.81
CA ALA A 128 -16.57 9.21 -1.38
C ALA A 128 -17.19 8.21 -2.36
N SER A 129 -16.44 7.15 -2.72
CA SER A 129 -16.91 6.08 -3.60
C SER A 129 -17.56 4.94 -2.81
N LYS A 130 -18.14 3.98 -3.53
CA LYS A 130 -18.70 2.75 -2.97
C LYS A 130 -17.65 1.63 -2.78
N ARG A 131 -16.35 1.93 -2.79
CA ARG A 131 -15.32 0.92 -2.50
C ARG A 131 -15.65 0.18 -1.22
N LEU A 132 -15.33 -1.10 -1.13
CA LEU A 132 -15.75 -1.90 0.02
C LEU A 132 -15.01 -1.51 1.29
N PHE A 133 -13.69 -1.35 1.21
CA PHE A 133 -12.85 -0.82 2.28
C PHE A 133 -11.51 -0.33 1.73
N PHE A 134 -10.75 0.32 2.58
CA PHE A 134 -9.39 0.76 2.32
C PHE A 134 -8.40 -0.12 3.09
N ILE A 135 -7.31 -0.55 2.44
CA ILE A 135 -6.17 -1.19 3.09
C ILE A 135 -4.91 -0.35 2.84
N GLY A 136 -4.25 0.06 3.91
CA GLY A 136 -3.12 0.98 3.79
C GLY A 136 -2.44 1.28 5.10
N THR A 137 -1.82 2.44 5.17
CA THR A 137 -1.21 3.03 6.35
C THR A 137 -2.18 4.02 7.00
N ASN A 138 -2.21 4.09 8.32
CA ASN A 138 -2.78 5.24 8.99
C ASN A 138 -1.92 6.48 8.68
N ASN A 139 -2.28 7.18 7.60
CA ASN A 139 -1.48 8.26 7.05
C ASN A 139 -1.39 9.47 7.97
N TYR A 140 -2.46 9.78 8.72
CA TYR A 140 -2.42 10.81 9.74
C TYR A 140 -1.38 10.47 10.82
N GLN A 141 -1.42 9.24 11.35
CA GLN A 141 -0.48 8.81 12.38
C GLN A 141 0.97 8.75 11.87
N ALA A 142 1.18 8.33 10.62
CA ALA A 142 2.48 8.35 9.96
C ALA A 142 3.05 9.78 9.89
N GLY A 143 2.21 10.73 9.44
CA GLY A 143 2.56 12.15 9.42
C GLY A 143 2.82 12.73 10.80
N PHE A 144 1.99 12.41 11.79
CA PHE A 144 2.16 12.86 13.17
C PHE A 144 3.49 12.35 13.78
N THR A 145 3.81 11.07 13.56
CA THR A 145 5.08 10.47 13.99
C THR A 145 6.28 11.16 13.33
N GLY A 146 6.21 11.41 12.01
CA GLY A 146 7.23 12.16 11.29
C GLY A 146 7.40 13.60 11.80
N GLY A 147 6.29 14.27 12.09
CA GLY A 147 6.27 15.62 12.66
C GLY A 147 6.88 15.69 14.06
N GLN A 148 6.58 14.74 14.94
CA GLN A 148 7.20 14.63 16.26
C GLN A 148 8.72 14.44 16.16
N ARG A 149 9.17 13.62 15.19
CA ARG A 149 10.59 13.43 14.93
C ARG A 149 11.22 14.73 14.41
N LEU A 150 10.58 15.43 13.49
CA LEU A 150 11.05 16.71 12.96
C LEU A 150 11.22 17.77 14.07
N VAL A 151 10.26 17.87 15.00
CA VAL A 151 10.36 18.78 16.17
C VAL A 151 11.64 18.49 16.98
N LYS A 152 11.97 17.22 17.15
CA LYS A 152 13.17 16.78 17.87
C LYS A 152 14.45 17.16 17.12
N GLU A 153 14.52 16.92 15.82
CA GLU A 153 15.67 17.25 14.98
C GLU A 153 15.93 18.76 14.90
N LEU A 154 14.87 19.56 14.86
CA LEU A 154 14.95 21.02 14.80
C LEU A 154 15.08 21.69 16.19
N ASN A 155 15.10 20.93 17.29
CA ASN A 155 15.09 21.48 18.64
C ASN A 155 13.97 22.51 18.86
N GLY A 156 12.80 22.27 18.26
CA GLY A 156 11.59 23.07 18.40
C GLY A 156 11.55 24.39 17.62
N LYS A 157 12.48 24.66 16.69
CA LYS A 157 12.55 25.91 15.94
C LYS A 157 13.10 25.69 14.53
N GLY A 158 12.47 26.31 13.51
CA GLY A 158 12.96 26.28 12.13
C GLY A 158 11.89 26.50 11.07
N ASN A 159 12.33 26.65 9.84
CA ASN A 159 11.52 26.82 8.64
C ASN A 159 11.57 25.54 7.79
N VAL A 160 10.40 25.10 7.39
CA VAL A 160 10.20 23.79 6.73
C VAL A 160 9.62 23.99 5.33
N VAL A 161 10.19 23.31 4.36
CA VAL A 161 9.60 23.11 3.02
C VAL A 161 9.06 21.70 2.94
N VAL A 162 7.83 21.55 2.44
CA VAL A 162 7.17 20.24 2.27
C VAL A 162 7.01 19.95 0.79
N PHE A 163 7.40 18.74 0.37
CA PHE A 163 7.13 18.18 -0.95
C PHE A 163 6.00 17.15 -0.85
N THR A 164 5.00 17.27 -1.72
CA THR A 164 3.77 16.46 -1.67
C THR A 164 3.05 16.45 -3.02
N MET A 165 1.95 15.74 -3.11
CA MET A 165 0.94 15.83 -4.18
C MET A 165 -0.42 16.08 -3.52
N PRO A 166 -0.90 17.33 -3.52
CA PRO A 166 -2.08 17.75 -2.72
C PRO A 166 -3.39 17.05 -3.07
N GLU A 167 -3.52 16.51 -4.28
CA GLU A 167 -4.73 15.83 -4.73
C GLU A 167 -4.87 14.40 -4.14
N GLN A 168 -3.78 13.84 -3.59
CA GLN A 168 -3.82 12.50 -3.00
C GLN A 168 -4.28 12.52 -1.54
N PRO A 169 -5.38 11.84 -1.17
CA PRO A 169 -5.91 11.83 0.20
C PRO A 169 -4.93 11.33 1.26
N ASN A 170 -4.12 10.31 0.94
CA ASN A 170 -3.09 9.79 1.84
C ASN A 170 -2.02 10.86 2.18
N LEU A 171 -1.63 11.68 1.21
CA LEU A 171 -0.63 12.74 1.41
C LEU A 171 -1.24 13.96 2.12
N GLN A 172 -2.53 14.25 1.90
CA GLN A 172 -3.27 15.25 2.68
C GLN A 172 -3.29 14.86 4.16
N ASP A 173 -3.60 13.61 4.47
CA ASP A 173 -3.62 13.11 5.85
C ASP A 173 -2.23 13.12 6.49
N ARG A 174 -1.17 12.77 5.75
CA ARG A 174 0.21 12.88 6.24
C ARG A 174 0.56 14.33 6.57
N LEU A 175 0.24 15.27 5.66
CA LEU A 175 0.48 16.68 5.90
C LEU A 175 -0.29 17.21 7.11
N ARG A 176 -1.55 16.78 7.29
CA ARG A 176 -2.35 17.13 8.47
C ARG A 176 -1.67 16.62 9.75
N GLY A 177 -1.22 15.35 9.77
CA GLY A 177 -0.49 14.80 10.89
C GLY A 177 0.78 15.59 11.24
N TYR A 178 1.57 15.99 10.23
CA TYR A 178 2.72 16.88 10.44
C TYR A 178 2.31 18.21 11.05
N ARG A 179 1.29 18.89 10.51
CA ARG A 179 0.81 20.17 11.04
C ARG A 179 0.41 20.07 12.50
N ASP A 180 -0.40 19.06 12.85
CA ASP A 180 -0.86 18.86 14.23
C ASP A 180 0.30 18.56 15.21
N ALA A 181 1.33 17.86 14.75
CA ALA A 181 2.55 17.66 15.54
C ALA A 181 3.34 18.98 15.74
N LEU A 182 3.41 19.81 14.70
CA LEU A 182 4.10 21.11 14.73
C LEU A 182 3.36 22.17 15.52
N ASP A 183 2.04 22.10 15.67
CA ASP A 183 1.24 23.03 16.51
C ASP A 183 1.73 23.07 17.95
N ARG A 184 2.38 21.98 18.42
CA ARG A 184 3.02 21.90 19.75
C ARG A 184 4.41 22.55 19.80
N ALA A 185 4.95 23.00 18.67
CA ALA A 185 6.24 23.66 18.52
C ALA A 185 6.09 24.91 17.64
N PRO A 186 5.46 26.00 18.16
CA PRO A 186 5.01 27.15 17.36
C PRO A 186 6.14 27.93 16.67
N ASN A 187 7.40 27.66 17.04
CA ASN A 187 8.57 28.25 16.37
C ASN A 187 9.04 27.46 15.15
N ILE A 188 8.42 26.33 14.84
CA ILE A 188 8.60 25.63 13.56
C ILE A 188 7.49 26.09 12.61
N LYS A 189 7.87 26.52 11.40
CA LYS A 189 6.95 27.05 10.39
C LYS A 189 7.06 26.25 9.09
N ILE A 190 5.95 25.73 8.58
CA ILE A 190 5.88 25.30 7.18
C ILE A 190 5.77 26.55 6.33
N THR A 191 6.85 26.93 5.66
CA THR A 191 6.95 28.17 4.87
C THR A 191 6.56 27.96 3.41
N ARG A 192 6.62 26.69 2.93
CA ARG A 192 6.27 26.34 1.54
C ARG A 192 5.77 24.90 1.50
N VAL A 193 4.72 24.68 0.72
CA VAL A 193 4.24 23.35 0.30
C VAL A 193 4.38 23.31 -1.22
N VAL A 194 5.11 22.33 -1.74
CA VAL A 194 5.45 22.19 -3.16
C VAL A 194 4.72 20.94 -3.68
N ASP A 195 3.91 21.13 -4.71
CA ASP A 195 3.33 20.04 -5.46
C ASP A 195 4.36 19.51 -6.47
N ILE A 196 4.74 18.24 -6.32
CA ILE A 196 5.69 17.60 -7.24
C ILE A 196 5.02 16.99 -8.48
N GLN A 197 3.68 16.92 -8.53
CA GLN A 197 2.92 16.41 -9.68
C GLN A 197 3.38 15.01 -10.13
N GLY A 198 3.91 14.19 -9.21
CA GLY A 198 4.48 12.88 -9.51
C GLY A 198 5.86 12.90 -10.20
N ASP A 199 6.46 14.08 -10.37
CA ASP A 199 7.79 14.25 -10.96
C ASP A 199 8.84 14.62 -9.89
N PRO A 200 9.75 13.70 -9.52
CA PRO A 200 10.78 13.97 -8.52
C PRO A 200 11.77 15.06 -8.93
N ARG A 201 11.88 15.40 -10.24
CA ARG A 201 12.73 16.50 -10.72
C ARG A 201 12.28 17.84 -10.16
N ILE A 202 10.98 18.01 -9.87
CA ILE A 202 10.47 19.25 -9.24
C ILE A 202 11.07 19.40 -7.83
N ALA A 203 11.22 18.31 -7.07
CA ALA A 203 11.88 18.35 -5.76
C ALA A 203 13.38 18.68 -5.89
N PHE A 204 14.07 18.09 -6.87
CA PHE A 204 15.46 18.38 -7.19
C PHE A 204 15.66 19.85 -7.55
N ASP A 205 14.92 20.37 -8.53
CA ASP A 205 15.05 21.74 -9.05
C ASP A 205 14.70 22.77 -7.97
N THR A 206 13.59 22.54 -7.24
CA THR A 206 13.16 23.42 -6.14
C THR A 206 14.22 23.48 -5.04
N THR A 207 14.78 22.31 -4.65
CA THR A 207 15.84 22.27 -3.64
C THR A 207 17.09 22.99 -4.12
N THR A 208 17.49 22.78 -5.37
CA THR A 208 18.63 23.47 -6.00
C THR A 208 18.43 24.99 -5.97
N GLN A 209 17.24 25.46 -6.32
CA GLN A 209 16.89 26.89 -6.27
C GLN A 209 16.96 27.45 -4.84
N ILE A 210 16.40 26.73 -3.85
CA ILE A 210 16.44 27.13 -2.45
C ILE A 210 17.88 27.24 -1.95
N ILE A 211 18.72 26.23 -2.24
CA ILE A 211 20.11 26.23 -1.82
C ILE A 211 20.92 27.38 -2.47
N GLY A 212 20.61 27.71 -3.71
CA GLY A 212 21.28 28.82 -4.42
C GLY A 212 20.86 30.22 -3.95
N LYS A 213 19.62 30.40 -3.50
CA LYS A 213 19.05 31.75 -3.23
C LYS A 213 18.58 31.98 -1.79
N GLU A 214 18.19 30.93 -1.08
CA GLU A 214 17.47 31.03 0.19
C GLU A 214 18.03 30.04 1.23
N ARG A 215 19.28 29.59 1.11
CA ARG A 215 19.89 28.54 1.95
C ARG A 215 19.65 28.75 3.45
N ASP A 216 19.84 29.97 3.94
CA ASP A 216 19.74 30.29 5.35
C ASP A 216 18.30 30.50 5.86
N ARG A 217 17.32 30.44 4.95
CA ARG A 217 15.90 30.63 5.27
C ARG A 217 15.14 29.31 5.46
N VAL A 218 15.76 28.15 5.14
CA VAL A 218 15.15 26.83 5.24
C VAL A 218 16.04 25.95 6.12
N ASP A 219 15.42 25.34 7.13
CA ASP A 219 16.09 24.47 8.10
C ASP A 219 15.80 22.99 7.85
N ALA A 220 14.65 22.68 7.25
CA ALA A 220 14.25 21.30 6.99
C ALA A 220 13.44 21.15 5.70
N PHE A 221 13.52 19.93 5.15
CA PHE A 221 12.72 19.44 4.05
C PHE A 221 11.94 18.21 4.50
N VAL A 222 10.65 18.21 4.26
CA VAL A 222 9.74 17.07 4.54
C VAL A 222 9.19 16.55 3.22
N CYS A 223 9.43 15.29 2.94
CA CYS A 223 8.99 14.62 1.72
C CYS A 223 7.93 13.59 2.09
N LEU A 224 6.68 13.83 1.66
CA LEU A 224 5.54 13.02 2.08
C LEU A 224 5.30 11.77 1.21
N GLU A 225 6.11 11.60 0.16
CA GLU A 225 6.04 10.48 -0.77
C GLU A 225 7.44 9.86 -1.03
N ALA A 226 7.51 8.77 -1.79
CA ALA A 226 8.69 7.90 -1.88
C ALA A 226 9.91 8.49 -2.60
N GLN A 227 9.76 9.52 -3.42
CA GLN A 227 10.80 9.90 -4.40
C GLN A 227 11.58 11.15 -4.01
N SER A 228 10.93 12.16 -3.43
CA SER A 228 11.56 13.48 -3.17
C SER A 228 12.68 13.44 -2.15
N GLY A 229 12.61 12.56 -1.14
CA GLY A 229 13.60 12.52 -0.05
C GLY A 229 15.02 12.32 -0.51
N LYS A 230 15.25 11.41 -1.44
CA LYS A 230 16.57 11.12 -2.03
C LYS A 230 17.05 12.25 -2.94
N GLU A 231 16.15 12.90 -3.68
CA GLU A 231 16.50 14.05 -4.53
C GLU A 231 16.99 15.23 -3.67
N VAL A 232 16.28 15.53 -2.60
CA VAL A 232 16.69 16.56 -1.63
C VAL A 232 18.06 16.23 -1.03
N ALA A 233 18.25 15.00 -0.55
CA ALA A 233 19.51 14.57 0.04
C ALA A 233 20.67 14.62 -0.97
N TYR A 234 20.41 14.24 -2.22
CA TYR A 234 21.38 14.32 -3.30
C TYR A 234 21.81 15.77 -3.58
N VAL A 235 20.88 16.72 -3.69
CA VAL A 235 21.18 18.13 -3.88
C VAL A 235 22.00 18.67 -2.72
N LEU A 236 21.58 18.46 -1.47
CA LEU A 236 22.31 18.93 -0.29
C LEU A 236 23.75 18.40 -0.27
N SER A 237 23.93 17.12 -0.60
CA SER A 237 25.27 16.51 -0.70
C SER A 237 26.11 17.11 -1.81
N THR A 238 25.54 17.30 -3.00
CA THR A 238 26.24 17.86 -4.18
C THR A 238 26.76 19.27 -3.93
N TYR A 239 25.98 20.09 -3.22
CA TYR A 239 26.36 21.47 -2.88
C TYR A 239 27.08 21.59 -1.52
N ASN A 240 27.46 20.46 -0.90
CA ASN A 240 28.12 20.41 0.42
C ASN A 240 27.35 21.21 1.49
N VAL A 241 26.03 21.12 1.48
CA VAL A 241 25.16 21.78 2.46
C VAL A 241 24.92 20.86 3.65
N THR A 242 25.33 21.31 4.83
CA THR A 242 25.15 20.60 6.09
C THR A 242 24.17 21.33 7.01
N GLY A 243 23.68 20.67 8.06
CA GLY A 243 22.81 21.25 9.08
C GLY A 243 21.35 21.40 8.65
N LYS A 244 20.95 20.85 7.50
CA LYS A 244 19.55 20.75 7.09
C LYS A 244 18.98 19.38 7.44
N VAL A 245 17.76 19.36 7.97
CA VAL A 245 17.05 18.13 8.29
C VAL A 245 16.25 17.66 7.08
N VAL A 246 16.37 16.38 6.71
CA VAL A 246 15.51 15.75 5.68
C VAL A 246 14.71 14.65 6.33
N MET A 247 13.37 14.78 6.26
CA MET A 247 12.42 13.74 6.61
C MET A 247 11.87 13.13 5.32
N ALA A 248 11.96 11.82 5.20
CA ALA A 248 11.53 11.09 4.01
C ALA A 248 10.33 10.16 4.29
N MET A 249 9.87 9.52 3.24
CA MET A 249 8.86 8.47 3.25
C MET A 249 9.38 7.26 2.50
N ASP A 250 8.94 6.08 2.92
CA ASP A 250 9.23 4.78 2.31
C ASP A 250 10.68 4.29 2.46
N THR A 251 10.96 3.12 1.88
CA THR A 251 12.18 2.36 2.15
C THR A 251 12.82 1.83 0.87
N ASP A 252 12.86 2.67 -0.17
CA ASP A 252 13.68 2.36 -1.34
C ASP A 252 15.16 2.35 -0.95
N GLN A 253 15.97 1.68 -1.77
CA GLN A 253 17.37 1.43 -1.45
C GLN A 253 18.18 2.73 -1.27
N GLU A 254 17.92 3.73 -2.09
CA GLU A 254 18.67 5.00 -2.04
C GLU A 254 18.30 5.79 -0.78
N THR A 255 17.03 5.85 -0.41
CA THR A 255 16.57 6.48 0.84
C THR A 255 17.26 5.86 2.06
N LEU A 256 17.31 4.52 2.13
CA LEU A 256 18.00 3.83 3.23
C LEU A 256 19.51 4.08 3.25
N GLN A 257 20.15 4.14 2.08
CA GLN A 257 21.57 4.51 1.97
C GLN A 257 21.83 5.95 2.46
N TRP A 258 20.93 6.89 2.14
CA TRP A 258 21.04 8.26 2.65
C TRP A 258 20.86 8.36 4.16
N ILE A 259 20.01 7.52 4.77
CA ILE A 259 19.90 7.42 6.23
C ILE A 259 21.22 6.91 6.83
N GLN A 260 21.80 5.84 6.27
CA GLN A 260 23.09 5.31 6.73
C GLN A 260 24.21 6.35 6.66
N LYS A 261 24.24 7.16 5.59
CA LYS A 261 25.21 8.26 5.40
C LYS A 261 24.92 9.50 6.24
N GLY A 262 23.70 9.60 6.84
CA GLY A 262 23.27 10.77 7.62
C GLY A 262 22.75 11.95 6.78
N GLY A 263 22.49 11.75 5.48
CA GLY A 263 21.88 12.76 4.61
C GLY A 263 20.35 12.85 4.74
N ILE A 264 19.71 11.80 5.26
CA ILE A 264 18.30 11.77 5.65
C ILE A 264 18.24 11.42 7.13
N ALA A 265 17.53 12.23 7.92
CA ALA A 265 17.42 12.07 9.36
C ALA A 265 16.55 10.87 9.75
N ALA A 266 15.42 10.71 9.07
CA ALA A 266 14.53 9.56 9.23
C ALA A 266 13.58 9.41 8.04
N THR A 267 13.03 8.21 7.88
CA THR A 267 11.91 7.91 6.98
C THR A 267 10.80 7.18 7.73
N ILE A 268 9.59 7.25 7.21
CA ILE A 268 8.47 6.44 7.68
C ILE A 268 8.27 5.27 6.70
N ALA A 269 8.53 4.07 7.18
CA ALA A 269 8.33 2.84 6.43
C ALA A 269 6.85 2.44 6.41
N GLN A 270 6.34 2.10 5.25
CA GLN A 270 5.05 1.46 5.03
C GLN A 270 5.20 -0.03 4.69
N LYS A 271 4.10 -0.74 4.48
CA LYS A 271 4.10 -2.19 4.19
C LYS A 271 3.37 -2.52 2.88
N PRO A 272 3.82 -2.00 1.72
CA PRO A 272 3.10 -2.17 0.45
C PRO A 272 2.93 -3.64 0.04
N TYR A 273 3.93 -4.50 0.29
CA TYR A 273 3.81 -5.95 0.08
C TYR A 273 2.62 -6.53 0.86
N THR A 274 2.52 -6.23 2.15
CA THR A 274 1.46 -6.74 3.01
C THR A 274 0.09 -6.19 2.60
N MET A 275 0.01 -4.91 2.22
CA MET A 275 -1.24 -4.30 1.75
C MET A 275 -1.82 -5.09 0.57
N ALA A 276 -1.00 -5.35 -0.45
CA ALA A 276 -1.46 -6.01 -1.65
C ALA A 276 -1.66 -7.52 -1.46
N PHE A 277 -0.80 -8.18 -0.67
CA PHE A 277 -0.93 -9.60 -0.34
C PHE A 277 -2.25 -9.87 0.40
N VAL A 278 -2.50 -9.18 1.50
CA VAL A 278 -3.73 -9.32 2.29
C VAL A 278 -4.94 -8.80 1.51
N GLY A 279 -4.76 -7.72 0.75
CA GLY A 279 -5.80 -7.13 -0.08
C GLY A 279 -6.37 -8.14 -1.08
N LEU A 280 -5.52 -8.92 -1.76
CA LEU A 280 -5.99 -9.96 -2.68
C LEU A 280 -6.74 -11.07 -1.94
N GLN A 281 -6.24 -11.54 -0.80
CA GLN A 281 -6.92 -12.55 0.01
C GLN A 281 -8.32 -12.08 0.45
N MET A 282 -8.44 -10.81 0.82
CA MET A 282 -9.73 -10.23 1.19
C MET A 282 -10.65 -10.03 -0.02
N ALA A 283 -10.13 -9.63 -1.18
CA ALA A 283 -10.91 -9.51 -2.41
C ALA A 283 -11.48 -10.87 -2.83
N ASP A 284 -10.69 -11.91 -2.74
CA ASP A 284 -11.09 -13.29 -3.01
C ASP A 284 -12.18 -13.77 -2.04
N ASN A 285 -12.00 -13.53 -0.75
CA ASN A 285 -13.02 -13.87 0.23
C ASN A 285 -14.35 -13.16 -0.06
N LEU A 286 -14.31 -11.89 -0.44
CA LEU A 286 -15.50 -11.13 -0.83
C LEU A 286 -16.12 -11.59 -2.15
N TYR A 287 -15.33 -12.13 -3.07
CA TYR A 287 -15.85 -12.72 -4.30
C TYR A 287 -16.64 -14.01 -4.02
N HIS A 288 -16.11 -14.89 -3.17
CA HIS A 288 -16.74 -16.17 -2.81
C HIS A 288 -17.85 -16.04 -1.77
N HIS A 289 -17.75 -15.06 -0.89
CA HIS A 289 -18.67 -14.85 0.25
C HIS A 289 -19.23 -13.41 0.20
N LYS A 290 -19.86 -13.06 -0.93
CA LYS A 290 -20.41 -11.72 -1.11
C LYS A 290 -21.41 -11.38 0.00
N PRO A 291 -21.32 -10.20 0.63
CA PRO A 291 -22.42 -9.70 1.46
C PRO A 291 -23.69 -9.55 0.60
N ALA A 292 -24.85 -9.53 1.22
CA ALA A 292 -26.16 -9.58 0.55
C ALA A 292 -26.33 -8.54 -0.56
N SER A 293 -25.61 -7.40 -0.49
CA SER A 293 -25.49 -6.43 -1.57
C SER A 293 -24.12 -5.76 -1.49
N LEU A 294 -23.31 -5.85 -2.56
CA LEU A 294 -22.08 -5.07 -2.67
C LEU A 294 -22.37 -3.57 -2.79
N ASP A 295 -23.49 -3.19 -3.40
CA ASP A 295 -23.89 -1.80 -3.67
C ASP A 295 -24.41 -1.05 -2.41
N THR A 296 -24.33 -1.66 -1.24
CA THR A 296 -24.56 -0.97 0.03
C THR A 296 -23.37 -0.08 0.37
N ASP A 297 -23.63 1.15 0.81
CA ASP A 297 -22.58 2.03 1.37
C ASP A 297 -22.14 1.50 2.75
N TRP A 298 -21.23 0.54 2.73
CA TRP A 298 -20.72 -0.12 3.93
C TRP A 298 -19.96 0.84 4.85
N SER A 299 -19.42 1.93 4.31
CA SER A 299 -18.68 2.93 5.10
C SER A 299 -19.58 3.67 6.10
N LYS A 300 -20.88 3.76 5.83
CA LYS A 300 -21.89 4.39 6.69
C LYS A 300 -22.57 3.42 7.64
N ASN A 301 -22.29 2.15 7.56
CA ASN A 301 -22.91 1.13 8.41
C ASN A 301 -21.96 0.75 9.54
N SER A 302 -22.22 1.23 10.75
CA SER A 302 -21.42 0.91 11.95
C SER A 302 -21.42 -0.59 12.32
N PHE A 303 -22.34 -1.37 11.75
CA PHE A 303 -22.45 -2.82 11.96
C PHE A 303 -22.06 -3.62 10.70
N ALA A 304 -21.30 -3.00 9.78
CA ALA A 304 -20.83 -3.66 8.59
C ALA A 304 -20.02 -4.93 8.93
N PRO A 305 -20.25 -6.05 8.22
CA PRO A 305 -19.48 -7.27 8.41
C PRO A 305 -18.05 -7.17 7.85
N ILE A 306 -17.75 -6.10 7.10
CA ILE A 306 -16.44 -5.81 6.53
C ILE A 306 -15.86 -4.56 7.20
N PRO A 307 -14.51 -4.50 7.41
CA PRO A 307 -13.88 -3.31 7.97
C PRO A 307 -13.99 -2.14 7.00
N SER A 308 -14.07 -0.91 7.49
CA SER A 308 -13.94 0.29 6.65
C SER A 308 -12.49 0.59 6.29
N PHE A 309 -11.55 0.18 7.15
CA PHE A 309 -10.12 0.40 7.03
C PHE A 309 -9.33 -0.76 7.64
N VAL A 310 -8.28 -1.19 6.94
CA VAL A 310 -7.28 -2.16 7.42
C VAL A 310 -5.94 -1.47 7.48
N ASP A 311 -5.49 -1.13 8.69
CA ASP A 311 -4.16 -0.54 8.92
C ASP A 311 -3.08 -1.63 8.91
N THR A 312 -2.15 -1.54 7.99
CA THR A 312 -0.98 -2.44 7.92
C THR A 312 0.17 -1.99 8.81
N GLY A 313 0.03 -0.82 9.42
CA GLY A 313 1.02 -0.21 10.30
C GLY A 313 2.18 0.45 9.57
N SER A 314 2.90 1.29 10.29
CA SER A 314 4.10 1.99 9.83
C SER A 314 5.20 1.94 10.89
N ALA A 315 6.44 2.25 10.48
CA ALA A 315 7.58 2.31 11.40
C ALA A 315 8.51 3.48 11.04
N LEU A 316 9.04 4.16 12.04
CA LEU A 316 10.07 5.16 11.83
C LEU A 316 11.44 4.46 11.73
N ILE A 317 12.14 4.73 10.64
CA ILE A 317 13.50 4.23 10.37
C ILE A 317 14.47 5.41 10.40
N ASP A 318 15.51 5.28 11.18
CA ASP A 318 16.60 6.25 11.28
C ASP A 318 17.96 5.55 11.38
N LYS A 319 19.02 6.31 11.60
CA LYS A 319 20.38 5.76 11.68
C LYS A 319 20.57 4.71 12.78
N SER A 320 19.74 4.72 13.83
CA SER A 320 19.86 3.78 14.95
C SER A 320 19.30 2.38 14.63
N ASN A 321 18.40 2.26 13.64
CA ASN A 321 17.71 1.01 13.34
C ASN A 321 17.72 0.59 11.86
N VAL A 322 18.27 1.40 10.96
CA VAL A 322 18.28 1.12 9.52
C VAL A 322 18.99 -0.20 9.18
N ASP A 323 20.09 -0.53 9.87
CA ASP A 323 20.81 -1.77 9.60
C ASP A 323 20.03 -3.00 10.06
N SER A 324 19.35 -2.92 11.21
CA SER A 324 18.43 -3.96 11.68
C SER A 324 17.25 -4.15 10.74
N PHE A 325 16.70 -3.05 10.20
CA PHE A 325 15.64 -3.10 9.20
C PHE A 325 16.10 -3.79 7.91
N LEU A 326 17.30 -3.43 7.41
CA LEU A 326 17.88 -4.05 6.21
C LEU A 326 18.16 -5.55 6.41
N GLN A 327 18.61 -5.95 7.60
CA GLN A 327 18.81 -7.36 7.93
C GLN A 327 17.49 -8.12 7.93
N ALA A 328 16.47 -7.61 8.62
CA ALA A 328 15.13 -8.23 8.63
C ALA A 328 14.53 -8.36 7.20
N LYS A 329 14.74 -7.37 6.33
CA LYS A 329 14.31 -7.41 4.93
C LYS A 329 15.01 -8.53 4.14
N LYS A 330 16.33 -8.74 4.37
CA LYS A 330 17.10 -9.84 3.75
C LYS A 330 16.63 -11.21 4.23
N ASP A 331 16.39 -11.37 5.53
CA ASP A 331 15.96 -12.63 6.12
C ASP A 331 14.61 -13.08 5.56
N LEU A 332 13.67 -12.15 5.38
CA LEU A 332 12.36 -12.41 4.75
C LEU A 332 12.50 -12.84 3.29
N THR A 333 13.45 -12.28 2.54
CA THR A 333 13.66 -12.64 1.13
C THR A 333 14.47 -13.93 0.95
N SER A 334 15.33 -14.29 1.90
CA SER A 334 16.13 -15.53 1.87
C SER A 334 15.37 -16.75 2.39
N GLY A 335 14.41 -16.58 3.29
CA GLY A 335 13.53 -17.64 3.79
C GLY A 335 12.39 -18.06 2.86
N ALA A 336 12.25 -17.41 1.72
CA ALA A 336 11.22 -17.68 0.71
C ALA A 336 11.68 -18.69 -0.38
N LYS A 337 12.69 -19.54 -0.08
CA LYS A 337 13.15 -20.61 -0.97
C LYS A 337 12.52 -21.95 -0.62
#